data_0abcd6cd426044cfb96b613d69ac8587
#
_entry.id   0abcd6cd426044cfb96b613d69ac8587
#
_cell.length_a   1.000
_cell.length_b   1.000
_cell.length_c   1.000
_cell.angle_alpha   90.00
_cell.angle_beta   90.00
_cell.angle_gamma   90.00
#
_symmetry.space_group_name_H-M   'P 1'
#
loop_
_entity.id
_entity.type
_entity.pdbx_description
1 polymer ?
#
loop_
_entity_poly.entity_id
_entity_poly.type
_entity_poly.pdbx_seq_one_letter_code
_entity_poly.pdbx_strand_id
1 'polypeptide(L)'
;VGVVCRYLRDTFQCRGAVPVHPPLLFPPSDEYGEESNIVRLLDKTGNVVFLPFDLTVPFARICARSGHMRLKRFDIADVYRENLLAGGQPRAVLAASYDIISQEPDPSAEAEVLALMYELLQMPGLAGEAWNVELSHESILRVFLQRFPAQFHSALLEALPQYLARGSDARVRHLLGSAGMPVSLLDEVDAWNIYEDFDTAVHTLAELLTPEERTKLAEPLAHLVSVVRLAREFSVQSKIYLVPLFSHSHTHYRNGTMMAVSKMSSGGKHRDVLAVGGRYDELLRRFSYPRIGSSQEPRHGVGLQIAVGKMVKAVARYQQSHVPRFLGRPEQERTLGPWTPRRCECYIASSQPGLLESKIQICKTLWSNGISADLQYECAAGESPEVTVSTCRAEGILFLILLRAHTSAVKVKEVITRTEHEVAREGLTTFLQDRIARQRRVDQMTVGVRPRESDTQRLSTSLKGGYHSNIK
;
A
#
# COMPACT_ATOMS: atom_id res chain seq x y z
N VAL A 1 -4.31 10.45 -1.61
CA VAL A 1 -4.86 9.20 -1.07
C VAL A 1 -5.50 8.39 -2.19
N GLY A 2 -6.55 8.89 -2.86
CA GLY A 2 -7.36 8.15 -3.84
C GLY A 2 -6.55 7.48 -4.96
N VAL A 3 -5.53 8.15 -5.50
CA VAL A 3 -4.67 7.60 -6.57
C VAL A 3 -3.85 6.39 -6.07
N VAL A 4 -3.30 6.49 -4.85
CA VAL A 4 -2.53 5.39 -4.23
C VAL A 4 -3.45 4.21 -3.92
N CYS A 5 -4.64 4.45 -3.35
CA CYS A 5 -5.61 3.39 -3.08
C CYS A 5 -6.10 2.69 -4.36
N ARG A 6 -6.27 3.43 -5.45
CA ARG A 6 -6.61 2.84 -6.76
C ARG A 6 -5.48 1.95 -7.26
N TYR A 7 -4.25 2.44 -7.25
CA TYR A 7 -3.08 1.67 -7.64
C TYR A 7 -2.97 0.35 -6.85
N LEU A 8 -3.10 0.41 -5.52
CA LEU A 8 -3.08 -0.78 -4.67
C LEU A 8 -4.19 -1.75 -5.03
N ARG A 9 -5.43 -1.25 -5.20
CA ARG A 9 -6.58 -2.08 -5.59
C ARG A 9 -6.33 -2.78 -6.91
N ASP A 10 -5.90 -2.05 -7.93
CA ASP A 10 -5.63 -2.60 -9.27
C ASP A 10 -4.52 -3.64 -9.21
N THR A 11 -3.46 -3.39 -8.44
CA THR A 11 -2.35 -4.32 -8.22
C THR A 11 -2.79 -5.61 -7.54
N PHE A 12 -3.65 -5.53 -6.52
CA PHE A 12 -4.17 -6.68 -5.80
C PHE A 12 -5.17 -7.49 -6.64
N GLN A 13 -6.08 -6.81 -7.33
CA GLN A 13 -7.06 -7.45 -8.21
C GLN A 13 -6.40 -8.15 -9.41
N CYS A 14 -5.31 -7.60 -9.93
CA CYS A 14 -4.52 -8.24 -10.99
C CYS A 14 -3.93 -9.59 -10.55
N ARG A 15 -3.74 -9.80 -9.26
CA ARG A 15 -3.31 -11.07 -8.64
C ARG A 15 -4.46 -11.99 -8.24
N GLY A 16 -5.68 -11.64 -8.62
CA GLY A 16 -6.89 -12.41 -8.31
C GLY A 16 -7.41 -12.23 -6.88
N ALA A 17 -6.97 -11.20 -6.17
CA ALA A 17 -7.47 -10.93 -4.84
C ALA A 17 -8.83 -10.22 -4.88
N VAL A 18 -9.70 -10.59 -3.95
CA VAL A 18 -11.02 -9.99 -3.76
C VAL A 18 -11.06 -9.12 -2.49
N PRO A 19 -11.88 -8.06 -2.46
CA PRO A 19 -12.01 -7.24 -1.25
C PRO A 19 -12.78 -8.02 -0.17
N VAL A 20 -12.21 -8.14 1.02
CA VAL A 20 -12.86 -8.73 2.20
C VAL A 20 -12.59 -7.86 3.41
N HIS A 21 -13.65 -7.29 3.99
CA HIS A 21 -13.59 -6.39 5.13
C HIS A 21 -14.00 -7.12 6.42
N PRO A 22 -13.08 -7.28 7.38
CA PRO A 22 -13.43 -7.78 8.72
C PRO A 22 -14.36 -6.80 9.46
N PRO A 23 -15.13 -7.27 10.46
CA PRO A 23 -15.86 -6.39 11.36
C PRO A 23 -14.96 -5.37 12.05
N LEU A 24 -15.48 -4.15 12.22
CA LEU A 24 -14.75 -3.07 12.89
C LEU A 24 -14.46 -3.38 14.37
N LEU A 25 -15.39 -4.02 15.04
CA LEU A 25 -15.26 -4.37 16.46
C LEU A 25 -15.00 -5.88 16.59
N PHE A 26 -14.03 -6.25 17.41
CA PHE A 26 -13.72 -7.64 17.69
C PHE A 26 -13.37 -7.84 19.17
N PRO A 27 -13.56 -9.05 19.71
CA PRO A 27 -13.23 -9.35 21.09
C PRO A 27 -11.73 -9.20 21.36
N PRO A 28 -11.31 -8.99 22.62
CA PRO A 28 -9.92 -8.95 23.03
C PRO A 28 -9.12 -10.14 22.49
N SER A 29 -7.88 -9.89 22.19
CA SER A 29 -6.94 -10.89 21.69
C SER A 29 -5.59 -10.73 22.39
N ASP A 30 -5.02 -11.84 22.86
CA ASP A 30 -3.71 -11.91 23.52
C ASP A 30 -2.56 -11.65 22.54
N GLU A 31 -2.87 -11.52 21.22
CA GLU A 31 -1.88 -11.18 20.19
C GLU A 31 -1.35 -9.76 20.32
N TYR A 32 -2.09 -8.90 20.99
CA TYR A 32 -1.66 -7.55 21.33
C TYR A 32 -1.25 -7.53 22.80
N GLY A 33 0.01 -7.28 23.08
CA GLY A 33 0.50 -7.15 24.46
C GLY A 33 -0.24 -6.06 25.25
N GLU A 34 -0.14 -6.11 26.56
CA GLU A 34 -0.81 -5.17 27.47
C GLU A 34 -0.41 -3.72 27.22
N GLU A 35 0.81 -3.48 26.80
CA GLU A 35 1.39 -2.14 26.51
C GLU A 35 1.11 -1.66 25.08
N SER A 36 0.32 -2.41 24.31
CA SER A 36 0.00 -2.00 22.93
C SER A 36 -0.93 -0.78 22.92
N ASN A 37 -0.68 0.17 22.00
CA ASN A 37 -1.55 1.34 21.76
C ASN A 37 -2.87 0.96 21.09
N ILE A 38 -3.46 -0.20 21.45
CA ILE A 38 -4.74 -0.65 20.92
C ILE A 38 -5.89 0.09 21.60
N VAL A 39 -6.83 0.53 20.80
CA VAL A 39 -8.04 1.20 21.32
C VAL A 39 -9.00 0.19 21.89
N ARG A 40 -9.29 0.32 23.18
CA ARG A 40 -10.22 -0.52 23.94
C ARG A 40 -11.50 0.25 24.19
N LEU A 41 -12.63 -0.37 23.89
CA LEU A 41 -13.96 0.21 24.08
C LEU A 41 -14.79 -0.76 24.93
N LEU A 42 -15.83 -0.24 25.56
CA LEU A 42 -16.87 -1.05 26.21
C LEU A 42 -18.12 -1.06 25.35
N ASP A 43 -18.69 -2.23 25.14
CA ASP A 43 -20.03 -2.34 24.57
C ASP A 43 -21.10 -1.95 25.61
N LYS A 44 -22.36 -1.87 25.17
CA LYS A 44 -23.48 -1.51 26.06
C LYS A 44 -23.71 -2.49 27.21
N THR A 45 -23.12 -3.67 27.16
CA THR A 45 -23.22 -4.72 28.20
C THR A 45 -21.97 -4.76 29.09
N GLY A 46 -21.00 -3.87 28.87
CA GLY A 46 -19.77 -3.77 29.64
C GLY A 46 -18.64 -4.70 29.16
N ASN A 47 -18.80 -5.38 28.04
CA ASN A 47 -17.75 -6.22 27.50
C ASN A 47 -16.70 -5.34 26.80
N VAL A 48 -15.42 -5.69 26.97
CA VAL A 48 -14.32 -5.04 26.26
C VAL A 48 -14.32 -5.50 24.79
N VAL A 49 -14.23 -4.54 23.88
CA VAL A 49 -14.04 -4.76 22.44
C VAL A 49 -12.91 -3.89 21.93
N PHE A 50 -12.25 -4.35 20.88
CA PHE A 50 -11.09 -3.67 20.27
C PHE A 50 -11.45 -3.08 18.91
N LEU A 51 -10.88 -1.90 18.61
CA LEU A 51 -10.74 -1.41 17.24
C LEU A 51 -9.50 -2.05 16.57
N PRO A 52 -9.51 -2.21 15.23
CA PRO A 52 -8.39 -2.83 14.53
C PRO A 52 -7.10 -2.02 14.74
N PHE A 53 -6.08 -2.66 15.29
CA PHE A 53 -4.72 -2.14 15.35
C PHE A 53 -3.96 -2.45 14.05
N ASP A 54 -4.27 -3.58 13.44
CA ASP A 54 -3.82 -4.06 12.15
C ASP A 54 -4.98 -4.73 11.40
N LEU A 55 -4.79 -5.10 10.13
CA LEU A 55 -5.80 -5.78 9.32
C LEU A 55 -5.60 -7.30 9.28
N THR A 56 -4.50 -7.82 9.85
CA THR A 56 -4.15 -9.25 9.83
C THR A 56 -4.90 -10.03 10.89
N VAL A 57 -4.86 -9.58 12.15
CA VAL A 57 -5.49 -10.31 13.28
C VAL A 57 -7.01 -10.41 13.12
N PRO A 58 -7.76 -9.32 12.81
CA PRO A 58 -9.20 -9.43 12.58
C PRO A 58 -9.55 -10.37 11.43
N PHE A 59 -8.76 -10.33 10.32
CA PHE A 59 -8.96 -11.21 9.19
C PHE A 59 -8.66 -12.67 9.53
N ALA A 60 -7.51 -12.96 10.15
CA ALA A 60 -7.14 -14.32 10.56
C ALA A 60 -8.22 -14.96 11.43
N ARG A 61 -8.83 -14.18 12.34
CA ARG A 61 -9.94 -14.64 13.20
C ARG A 61 -11.17 -15.04 12.40
N ILE A 62 -11.56 -14.27 11.38
CA ILE A 62 -12.68 -14.62 10.49
C ILE A 62 -12.33 -15.81 9.63
N CYS A 63 -11.16 -15.79 9.01
CA CYS A 63 -10.70 -16.84 8.13
C CYS A 63 -10.66 -18.19 8.83
N ALA A 64 -10.12 -18.23 10.07
CA ALA A 64 -10.07 -19.43 10.89
C ALA A 64 -11.44 -20.05 11.19
N ARG A 65 -12.51 -19.24 11.16
CA ARG A 65 -13.88 -19.65 11.44
C ARG A 65 -14.74 -19.85 10.20
N SER A 66 -14.30 -19.32 9.06
CA SER A 66 -14.95 -19.49 7.77
C SER A 66 -14.66 -20.87 7.17
N GLY A 67 -15.44 -21.29 6.19
CA GLY A 67 -15.19 -22.53 5.44
C GLY A 67 -14.18 -22.37 4.30
N HIS A 68 -13.59 -21.19 4.11
CA HIS A 68 -12.71 -20.92 2.97
C HIS A 68 -11.36 -21.62 3.14
N MET A 69 -11.02 -22.49 2.19
CA MET A 69 -9.76 -23.25 2.16
C MET A 69 -8.72 -22.60 1.23
N ARG A 70 -9.18 -21.81 0.26
CA ARG A 70 -8.33 -21.09 -0.68
C ARG A 70 -8.90 -19.71 -0.94
N LEU A 71 -8.13 -18.66 -0.66
CA LEU A 71 -8.57 -17.28 -0.81
C LEU A 71 -7.37 -16.36 -1.01
N LYS A 72 -7.44 -15.48 -1.99
CA LYS A 72 -6.61 -14.26 -2.04
C LYS A 72 -7.51 -13.08 -1.75
N ARG A 73 -7.18 -12.31 -0.76
CA ARG A 73 -7.98 -11.14 -0.39
C ARG A 73 -7.13 -9.91 -0.21
N PHE A 74 -7.76 -8.75 -0.28
CA PHE A 74 -7.18 -7.49 0.16
C PHE A 74 -8.19 -6.66 0.95
N ASP A 75 -7.65 -5.72 1.73
CA ASP A 75 -8.42 -4.68 2.40
C ASP A 75 -7.64 -3.36 2.38
N ILE A 76 -8.35 -2.24 2.24
CA ILE A 76 -7.79 -0.89 2.36
C ILE A 76 -8.71 -0.13 3.31
N ALA A 77 -8.31 -0.06 4.58
CA ALA A 77 -9.15 0.44 5.66
C ALA A 77 -8.34 1.19 6.72
N ASP A 78 -9.03 1.93 7.57
CA ASP A 78 -8.43 2.58 8.72
C ASP A 78 -8.13 1.57 9.82
N VAL A 79 -6.94 1.69 10.40
CA VAL A 79 -6.51 1.06 11.65
C VAL A 79 -6.35 2.14 12.71
N TYR A 80 -6.53 1.78 13.97
CA TYR A 80 -6.67 2.74 15.03
C TYR A 80 -5.55 2.62 16.05
N ARG A 81 -5.13 3.75 16.59
CA ARG A 81 -4.13 3.86 17.66
C ARG A 81 -4.69 4.72 18.77
N GLU A 82 -4.45 4.31 19.99
CA GLU A 82 -4.76 5.13 21.15
C GLU A 82 -3.98 6.45 21.08
N ASN A 83 -4.65 7.55 21.41
CA ASN A 83 -4.03 8.87 21.42
C ASN A 83 -4.30 9.57 22.76
N LEU A 84 -3.38 9.41 23.69
CA LEU A 84 -3.47 9.96 25.03
C LEU A 84 -3.51 11.50 25.07
N LEU A 85 -2.97 12.18 24.03
CA LEU A 85 -2.86 13.64 23.98
C LEU A 85 -4.11 14.33 23.40
N ALA A 86 -4.99 13.62 22.72
CA ALA A 86 -6.15 14.20 21.99
C ALA A 86 -7.49 13.92 22.69
N GLY A 87 -7.55 13.98 24.01
CA GLY A 87 -8.82 13.82 24.75
C GLY A 87 -9.49 12.48 24.56
N GLY A 88 -8.73 11.41 24.33
CA GLY A 88 -9.24 10.04 24.18
C GLY A 88 -9.74 9.71 22.78
N GLN A 89 -9.68 10.62 21.81
CA GLN A 89 -10.10 10.30 20.42
C GLN A 89 -9.03 9.46 19.73
N PRO A 90 -9.37 8.24 19.24
CA PRO A 90 -8.44 7.38 18.52
C PRO A 90 -7.87 8.06 17.26
N ARG A 91 -6.60 7.79 16.99
CA ARG A 91 -5.97 8.21 15.74
C ARG A 91 -6.21 7.15 14.67
N ALA A 92 -6.92 7.51 13.61
CA ALA A 92 -7.06 6.68 12.43
C ALA A 92 -5.83 6.78 11.52
N VAL A 93 -5.36 5.64 11.00
CA VAL A 93 -4.25 5.52 10.08
C VAL A 93 -4.65 4.59 8.94
N LEU A 94 -4.62 5.07 7.71
CA LEU A 94 -4.96 4.25 6.55
C LEU A 94 -3.89 3.20 6.29
N ALA A 95 -4.30 1.93 6.29
CA ALA A 95 -3.48 0.77 5.98
C ALA A 95 -4.08 -0.01 4.81
N ALA A 96 -3.26 -0.83 4.17
CA ALA A 96 -3.72 -1.83 3.21
C ALA A 96 -3.15 -3.19 3.60
N SER A 97 -3.92 -4.25 3.38
CA SER A 97 -3.46 -5.62 3.54
C SER A 97 -3.73 -6.44 2.29
N TYR A 98 -2.85 -7.42 2.07
CA TYR A 98 -2.99 -8.44 1.04
C TYR A 98 -2.68 -9.78 1.67
N ASP A 99 -3.56 -10.77 1.53
CA ASP A 99 -3.44 -12.06 2.19
C ASP A 99 -3.75 -13.22 1.23
N ILE A 100 -2.99 -14.29 1.37
CA ILE A 100 -3.13 -15.55 0.64
C ILE A 100 -3.42 -16.65 1.67
N ILE A 101 -4.54 -17.35 1.49
CA ILE A 101 -4.89 -18.54 2.26
C ILE A 101 -4.81 -19.75 1.33
N SER A 102 -4.14 -20.81 1.79
CA SER A 102 -3.95 -22.07 1.06
C SER A 102 -4.17 -23.29 1.96
N GLN A 103 -4.34 -24.45 1.34
CA GLN A 103 -4.43 -25.74 2.05
C GLN A 103 -3.04 -26.32 2.34
N GLU A 104 -2.05 -25.99 1.51
CA GLU A 104 -0.70 -26.49 1.63
C GLU A 104 0.27 -25.37 2.07
N PRO A 105 1.29 -25.69 2.88
CA PRO A 105 2.31 -24.74 3.34
C PRO A 105 3.37 -24.47 2.25
N ASP A 106 2.93 -24.09 1.05
CA ASP A 106 3.82 -23.86 -0.10
C ASP A 106 4.58 -22.54 0.04
N PRO A 107 5.93 -22.50 -0.17
CA PRO A 107 6.70 -21.26 -0.14
C PRO A 107 6.39 -20.29 -1.28
N SER A 108 5.59 -20.69 -2.28
CA SER A 108 5.18 -19.80 -3.38
C SER A 108 4.32 -18.63 -2.90
N ALA A 109 3.56 -18.80 -1.82
CA ALA A 109 2.76 -17.73 -1.25
C ALA A 109 3.64 -16.60 -0.69
N GLU A 110 4.70 -16.93 0.05
CA GLU A 110 5.68 -15.95 0.51
C GLU A 110 6.41 -15.29 -0.65
N ALA A 111 6.82 -16.08 -1.65
CA ALA A 111 7.49 -15.57 -2.84
C ALA A 111 6.61 -14.57 -3.61
N GLU A 112 5.30 -14.84 -3.72
CA GLU A 112 4.34 -13.91 -4.34
C GLU A 112 4.23 -12.61 -3.52
N VAL A 113 4.20 -12.69 -2.19
CA VAL A 113 4.16 -11.50 -1.33
C VAL A 113 5.46 -10.70 -1.43
N LEU A 114 6.63 -11.34 -1.52
CA LEU A 114 7.91 -10.65 -1.78
C LEU A 114 7.90 -9.95 -3.16
N ALA A 115 7.34 -10.60 -4.18
CA ALA A 115 7.19 -10.00 -5.50
C ALA A 115 6.25 -8.78 -5.47
N LEU A 116 5.18 -8.85 -4.69
CA LEU A 116 4.30 -7.71 -4.46
C LEU A 116 5.04 -6.56 -3.76
N MET A 117 5.81 -6.84 -2.70
CA MET A 117 6.64 -5.83 -2.03
C MET A 117 7.59 -5.14 -3.01
N TYR A 118 8.25 -5.93 -3.87
CA TYR A 118 9.15 -5.39 -4.89
C TYR A 118 8.41 -4.52 -5.91
N GLU A 119 7.23 -4.94 -6.39
CA GLU A 119 6.41 -4.13 -7.32
C GLU A 119 6.00 -2.80 -6.68
N LEU A 120 5.60 -2.79 -5.42
CA LEU A 120 5.24 -1.56 -4.71
C LEU A 120 6.41 -0.56 -4.65
N LEU A 121 7.65 -1.06 -4.56
CA LEU A 121 8.84 -0.21 -4.54
C LEU A 121 9.14 0.42 -5.91
N GLN A 122 8.57 -0.08 -7.00
CA GLN A 122 8.69 0.53 -8.32
C GLN A 122 7.76 1.74 -8.51
N MET A 123 6.89 2.01 -7.53
CA MET A 123 5.99 3.16 -7.58
C MET A 123 6.79 4.48 -7.53
N PRO A 124 6.44 5.48 -8.37
CA PRO A 124 7.06 6.80 -8.31
C PRO A 124 7.02 7.41 -6.91
N GLY A 125 8.16 7.91 -6.47
CA GLY A 125 8.35 8.45 -5.13
C GLY A 125 8.87 7.42 -4.11
N LEU A 126 8.78 6.12 -4.40
CA LEU A 126 9.49 5.06 -3.68
C LEU A 126 10.67 4.55 -4.49
N ALA A 127 10.52 4.43 -5.81
CA ALA A 127 11.58 4.05 -6.72
C ALA A 127 12.76 5.03 -6.62
N GLY A 128 13.97 4.48 -6.47
CA GLY A 128 15.20 5.27 -6.29
C GLY A 128 15.49 5.72 -4.85
N GLU A 129 14.58 5.51 -3.89
CA GLU A 129 14.89 5.59 -2.47
C GLU A 129 15.54 4.26 -1.99
N ALA A 130 16.36 4.33 -0.94
CA ALA A 130 17.11 3.17 -0.41
C ALA A 130 16.21 2.24 0.43
N TRP A 131 15.12 1.77 -0.14
CA TRP A 131 14.27 0.76 0.47
C TRP A 131 14.87 -0.63 0.27
N ASN A 132 14.89 -1.42 1.33
CA ASN A 132 15.37 -2.79 1.35
C ASN A 132 14.22 -3.76 1.60
N VAL A 133 14.27 -4.91 0.94
CA VAL A 133 13.39 -6.05 1.22
C VAL A 133 14.12 -6.95 2.21
N GLU A 134 13.51 -7.21 3.34
CA GLU A 134 14.06 -7.95 4.46
C GLU A 134 13.28 -9.22 4.69
N LEU A 135 13.97 -10.27 5.03
CA LEU A 135 13.44 -11.60 5.23
C LEU A 135 14.04 -12.20 6.50
N SER A 136 13.25 -12.93 7.26
CA SER A 136 13.67 -13.71 8.41
C SER A 136 12.71 -14.87 8.65
N HIS A 137 12.99 -15.65 9.67
CA HIS A 137 12.08 -16.66 10.19
C HIS A 137 12.02 -16.54 11.72
N GLU A 138 10.83 -16.63 12.30
CA GLU A 138 10.65 -16.45 13.75
C GLU A 138 11.52 -17.43 14.57
N SER A 139 11.73 -18.64 14.06
CA SER A 139 12.61 -19.61 14.72
C SER A 139 14.05 -19.12 14.88
N ILE A 140 14.56 -18.27 14.00
CA ILE A 140 15.91 -17.68 14.11
C ILE A 140 15.93 -16.73 15.31
N LEU A 141 14.94 -15.83 15.41
CA LEU A 141 14.79 -14.94 16.55
C LEU A 141 14.62 -15.72 17.86
N ARG A 142 13.86 -16.80 17.84
CA ARG A 142 13.65 -17.65 19.02
C ARG A 142 14.93 -18.36 19.46
N VAL A 143 15.74 -18.88 18.54
CA VAL A 143 17.05 -19.47 18.85
C VAL A 143 17.98 -18.41 19.44
N PHE A 144 18.00 -17.21 18.87
CA PHE A 144 18.74 -16.08 19.45
C PHE A 144 18.30 -15.79 20.89
N LEU A 145 17.00 -15.62 21.14
CA LEU A 145 16.49 -15.33 22.48
C LEU A 145 16.83 -16.43 23.50
N GLN A 146 16.87 -17.71 23.09
CA GLN A 146 17.24 -18.83 23.97
C GLN A 146 18.67 -18.75 24.51
N ARG A 147 19.56 -17.97 23.91
CA ARG A 147 20.92 -17.73 24.41
C ARG A 147 20.96 -16.79 25.63
N PHE A 148 19.85 -16.10 25.90
CA PHE A 148 19.74 -15.11 26.96
C PHE A 148 18.81 -15.60 28.08
N PRO A 149 19.10 -15.25 29.35
CA PRO A 149 18.16 -15.47 30.45
C PRO A 149 16.79 -14.83 30.16
N ALA A 150 15.71 -15.53 30.53
CA ALA A 150 14.32 -15.13 30.22
C ALA A 150 13.97 -13.72 30.71
N GLN A 151 14.60 -13.27 31.80
CA GLN A 151 14.41 -11.91 32.36
C GLN A 151 14.80 -10.79 31.39
N PHE A 152 15.66 -11.05 30.40
CA PHE A 152 16.10 -10.06 29.43
C PHE A 152 15.30 -10.09 28.12
N HIS A 153 14.45 -11.10 27.91
CA HIS A 153 13.72 -11.27 26.64
C HIS A 153 12.83 -10.06 26.31
N SER A 154 12.10 -9.52 27.29
CA SER A 154 11.25 -8.33 27.07
C SER A 154 12.09 -7.11 26.68
N ALA A 155 13.16 -6.83 27.42
CA ALA A 155 14.04 -5.71 27.11
C ALA A 155 14.73 -5.85 25.74
N LEU A 156 15.14 -7.08 25.36
CA LEU A 156 15.67 -7.35 24.04
C LEU A 156 14.64 -7.07 22.96
N LEU A 157 13.42 -7.63 23.05
CA LEU A 157 12.38 -7.45 22.06
C LEU A 157 11.96 -5.99 21.89
N GLU A 158 12.01 -5.19 22.95
CA GLU A 158 11.78 -3.73 22.90
C GLU A 158 12.94 -2.99 22.23
N ALA A 159 14.18 -3.41 22.48
CA ALA A 159 15.39 -2.78 21.96
C ALA A 159 15.66 -3.15 20.48
N LEU A 160 15.37 -4.38 20.05
CA LEU A 160 15.74 -4.90 18.73
C LEU A 160 15.28 -4.03 17.55
N PRO A 161 14.06 -3.47 17.49
CA PRO A 161 13.65 -2.60 16.40
C PRO A 161 14.52 -1.34 16.28
N GLN A 162 15.01 -0.83 17.41
CA GLN A 162 15.91 0.34 17.46
C GLN A 162 17.35 -0.06 17.12
N TYR A 163 17.76 -1.25 17.53
CA TYR A 163 19.08 -1.80 17.28
C TYR A 163 19.34 -2.02 15.79
N LEU A 164 18.40 -2.68 15.09
CA LEU A 164 18.47 -2.87 13.63
C LEU A 164 18.52 -1.55 12.86
N ALA A 165 18.01 -0.46 13.44
CA ALA A 165 18.05 0.84 12.82
C ALA A 165 19.44 1.48 12.82
N ARG A 166 20.26 1.21 13.82
CA ARG A 166 21.49 1.99 14.11
C ARG A 166 22.77 1.20 14.20
N GLY A 167 22.69 -0.13 14.12
CA GLY A 167 23.82 -0.99 14.45
C GLY A 167 24.14 -0.94 15.95
N SER A 168 25.40 -1.18 16.31
CA SER A 168 25.87 -1.05 17.70
C SER A 168 25.80 0.38 18.21
N ASP A 169 24.57 0.91 18.42
CA ASP A 169 24.39 2.26 18.98
C ASP A 169 24.60 2.21 20.50
N ALA A 170 25.45 3.12 20.99
CA ALA A 170 25.68 3.33 22.41
C ALA A 170 24.39 3.47 23.24
N ARG A 171 23.31 3.96 22.65
CA ARG A 171 22.01 4.09 23.32
C ARG A 171 21.33 2.76 23.56
N VAL A 172 21.36 1.84 22.58
CA VAL A 172 20.74 0.51 22.72
C VAL A 172 21.56 -0.30 23.72
N ARG A 173 22.90 -0.23 23.63
CA ARG A 173 23.78 -0.83 24.64
C ARG A 173 23.50 -0.23 26.03
N HIS A 174 23.29 1.08 26.13
CA HIS A 174 22.92 1.73 27.39
C HIS A 174 21.55 1.27 27.89
N LEU A 175 20.54 1.15 27.01
CA LEU A 175 19.20 0.69 27.37
C LEU A 175 19.25 -0.72 27.95
N LEU A 176 19.91 -1.65 27.24
CA LEU A 176 20.08 -3.05 27.68
C LEU A 176 20.97 -3.13 28.94
N GLY A 177 22.02 -2.31 29.04
CA GLY A 177 22.86 -2.23 30.22
C GLY A 177 22.10 -1.70 31.44
N SER A 178 21.22 -0.72 31.26
CA SER A 178 20.36 -0.20 32.34
C SER A 178 19.31 -1.22 32.80
N ALA A 179 18.92 -2.15 31.92
CA ALA A 179 18.13 -3.35 32.27
C ALA A 179 18.94 -4.43 32.99
N GLY A 180 20.22 -4.19 33.28
CA GLY A 180 21.11 -5.10 34.00
C GLY A 180 21.79 -6.16 33.13
N MET A 181 21.80 -6.00 31.79
CA MET A 181 22.44 -6.96 30.89
C MET A 181 23.97 -6.84 30.95
N PRO A 182 24.71 -7.96 31.19
CA PRO A 182 26.16 -7.97 31.18
C PRO A 182 26.76 -7.61 29.81
N VAL A 183 27.96 -7.01 29.79
CA VAL A 183 28.64 -6.58 28.57
C VAL A 183 28.88 -7.77 27.62
N SER A 184 29.19 -8.95 28.11
CA SER A 184 29.39 -10.16 27.30
C SER A 184 28.14 -10.58 26.53
N LEU A 185 26.94 -10.37 27.09
CA LEU A 185 25.68 -10.61 26.39
C LEU A 185 25.38 -9.53 25.37
N LEU A 186 25.81 -8.29 25.58
CA LEU A 186 25.71 -7.22 24.57
C LEU A 186 26.59 -7.50 23.35
N ASP A 187 27.77 -8.07 23.55
CA ASP A 187 28.65 -8.49 22.45
C ASP A 187 28.04 -9.64 21.63
N GLU A 188 27.28 -10.53 22.27
CA GLU A 188 26.48 -11.56 21.58
C GLU A 188 25.37 -10.95 20.72
N VAL A 189 24.67 -9.93 21.21
CA VAL A 189 23.65 -9.20 20.41
C VAL A 189 24.30 -8.55 19.19
N ASP A 190 25.49 -7.94 19.35
CA ASP A 190 26.25 -7.33 18.26
C ASP A 190 26.63 -8.37 17.18
N ALA A 191 27.06 -9.57 17.58
CA ALA A 191 27.42 -10.63 16.65
C ALA A 191 26.23 -11.09 15.78
N TRP A 192 25.03 -11.09 16.32
CA TRP A 192 23.81 -11.46 15.59
C TRP A 192 23.21 -10.35 14.75
N ASN A 193 23.74 -9.13 14.81
CA ASN A 193 23.26 -8.01 13.99
C ASN A 193 23.76 -8.10 12.55
N ILE A 194 23.39 -9.17 11.86
CA ILE A 194 23.69 -9.42 10.46
C ILE A 194 22.69 -8.65 9.61
N TYR A 195 23.18 -7.84 8.68
CA TYR A 195 22.39 -7.12 7.70
C TYR A 195 23.08 -7.17 6.32
N GLU A 196 23.00 -8.31 5.68
CA GLU A 196 23.70 -8.64 4.45
C GLU A 196 22.74 -9.23 3.42
N ASP A 197 23.19 -9.34 2.17
CA ASP A 197 22.44 -10.08 1.14
C ASP A 197 22.20 -11.52 1.60
N PHE A 198 21.08 -12.08 1.22
CA PHE A 198 20.56 -13.34 1.76
C PHE A 198 21.59 -14.47 1.78
N ASP A 199 22.27 -14.71 0.66
CA ASP A 199 23.22 -15.82 0.54
C ASP A 199 24.43 -15.63 1.47
N THR A 200 25.00 -14.43 1.53
CA THR A 200 26.11 -14.09 2.43
C THR A 200 25.68 -14.21 3.89
N ALA A 201 24.51 -13.67 4.23
CA ALA A 201 23.99 -13.66 5.59
C ALA A 201 23.69 -15.08 6.11
N VAL A 202 23.25 -16.01 5.26
CA VAL A 202 23.06 -17.42 5.64
C VAL A 202 24.39 -18.05 6.03
N HIS A 203 25.48 -17.77 5.32
CA HIS A 203 26.83 -18.26 5.67
C HIS A 203 27.31 -17.64 6.98
N THR A 204 27.23 -16.33 7.14
CA THR A 204 27.62 -15.62 8.37
C THR A 204 26.83 -16.14 9.58
N LEU A 205 25.51 -16.33 9.43
CA LEU A 205 24.66 -16.90 10.47
C LEU A 205 25.10 -18.33 10.82
N ALA A 206 25.38 -19.16 9.81
CA ALA A 206 25.80 -20.55 10.04
C ALA A 206 27.10 -20.67 10.85
N GLU A 207 28.02 -19.70 10.76
CA GLU A 207 29.24 -19.66 11.55
C GLU A 207 28.97 -19.38 13.03
N LEU A 208 27.92 -18.60 13.35
CA LEU A 208 27.55 -18.28 14.72
C LEU A 208 26.77 -19.39 15.43
N LEU A 209 26.17 -20.32 14.68
CA LEU A 209 25.29 -21.35 15.23
C LEU A 209 26.06 -22.53 15.79
N THR A 210 25.68 -23.02 16.97
CA THR A 210 26.10 -24.30 17.50
C THR A 210 25.54 -25.48 16.67
N PRO A 211 26.11 -26.68 16.76
CA PRO A 211 25.60 -27.85 16.03
C PRO A 211 24.11 -28.16 16.30
N GLU A 212 23.64 -27.97 17.53
CA GLU A 212 22.24 -28.16 17.89
C GLU A 212 21.32 -27.10 17.24
N GLU A 213 21.76 -25.85 17.25
CA GLU A 213 21.01 -24.74 16.65
C GLU A 213 20.96 -24.86 15.13
N ARG A 214 22.05 -25.32 14.50
CA ARG A 214 22.05 -25.64 13.06
C ARG A 214 21.00 -26.70 12.72
N THR A 215 20.87 -27.72 13.54
CA THR A 215 19.87 -28.77 13.34
C THR A 215 18.45 -28.19 13.50
N LYS A 216 18.22 -27.36 14.51
CA LYS A 216 16.89 -26.69 14.74
C LYS A 216 16.51 -25.74 13.62
N LEU A 217 17.48 -25.07 12.99
CA LEU A 217 17.26 -24.06 11.95
C LEU A 217 17.39 -24.61 10.52
N ALA A 218 17.75 -25.90 10.35
CA ALA A 218 17.95 -26.51 9.03
C ALA A 218 16.70 -26.38 8.13
N GLU A 219 15.52 -26.76 8.64
CA GLU A 219 14.24 -26.68 7.93
C GLU A 219 13.81 -25.22 7.69
N PRO A 220 13.77 -24.31 8.70
CA PRO A 220 13.49 -22.90 8.48
C PRO A 220 14.38 -22.22 7.43
N LEU A 221 15.68 -22.48 7.46
CA LEU A 221 16.61 -21.90 6.47
C LEU A 221 16.39 -22.48 5.07
N ALA A 222 16.17 -23.79 4.93
CA ALA A 222 15.84 -24.41 3.66
C ALA A 222 14.52 -23.87 3.07
N HIS A 223 13.53 -23.59 3.93
CA HIS A 223 12.30 -22.94 3.53
C HIS A 223 12.57 -21.52 2.98
N LEU A 224 13.35 -20.70 3.70
CA LEU A 224 13.70 -19.36 3.24
C LEU A 224 14.48 -19.37 1.91
N VAL A 225 15.41 -20.33 1.72
CA VAL A 225 16.11 -20.51 0.44
C VAL A 225 15.11 -20.79 -0.70
N SER A 226 14.10 -21.62 -0.43
CA SER A 226 13.06 -21.92 -1.41
C SER A 226 12.21 -20.69 -1.73
N VAL A 227 11.86 -19.89 -0.71
CA VAL A 227 11.11 -18.63 -0.88
C VAL A 227 11.91 -17.65 -1.75
N VAL A 228 13.20 -17.44 -1.48
CA VAL A 228 14.07 -16.54 -2.24
C VAL A 228 14.20 -17.02 -3.69
N ARG A 229 14.43 -18.32 -3.90
CA ARG A 229 14.51 -18.91 -5.24
C ARG A 229 13.23 -18.64 -6.05
N LEU A 230 12.06 -18.91 -5.46
CA LEU A 230 10.77 -18.66 -6.13
C LEU A 230 10.49 -17.16 -6.34
N ALA A 231 10.92 -16.30 -5.42
CA ALA A 231 10.81 -14.85 -5.62
C ALA A 231 11.62 -14.35 -6.82
N ARG A 232 12.75 -14.98 -7.13
CA ARG A 232 13.54 -14.71 -8.35
C ARG A 232 12.76 -15.11 -9.62
N GLU A 233 12.03 -16.22 -9.60
CA GLU A 233 11.13 -16.61 -10.71
C GLU A 233 10.00 -15.58 -10.91
N PHE A 234 9.52 -14.95 -9.84
CA PHE A 234 8.62 -13.80 -9.91
C PHE A 234 9.30 -12.49 -10.32
N SER A 235 10.56 -12.55 -10.80
CA SER A 235 11.33 -11.39 -11.27
C SER A 235 11.69 -10.36 -10.20
N VAL A 236 11.83 -10.76 -8.96
CA VAL A 236 12.38 -9.91 -7.90
C VAL A 236 13.88 -9.74 -8.14
N GLN A 237 14.30 -8.57 -8.64
CA GLN A 237 15.70 -8.28 -8.99
C GLN A 237 16.48 -7.57 -7.87
N SER A 238 15.79 -7.00 -6.88
CA SER A 238 16.43 -6.34 -5.74
C SER A 238 17.15 -7.35 -4.85
N LYS A 239 18.12 -6.85 -4.08
CA LYS A 239 18.71 -7.62 -2.98
C LYS A 239 17.63 -7.91 -1.94
N ILE A 240 17.66 -9.12 -1.39
CA ILE A 240 16.87 -9.53 -0.25
C ILE A 240 17.85 -9.70 0.91
N TYR A 241 17.60 -9.03 2.01
CA TYR A 241 18.47 -9.06 3.19
C TYR A 241 17.92 -10.08 4.19
N LEU A 242 18.76 -11.00 4.63
CA LEU A 242 18.42 -11.81 5.79
C LEU A 242 18.70 -10.99 7.06
N VAL A 243 17.72 -10.92 7.95
CA VAL A 243 17.79 -10.13 9.18
C VAL A 243 17.45 -11.02 10.37
N PRO A 244 18.44 -11.67 11.02
CA PRO A 244 18.22 -12.61 12.13
C PRO A 244 17.45 -12.00 13.31
N LEU A 245 17.72 -10.75 13.63
CA LEU A 245 17.12 -10.03 14.75
C LEU A 245 15.80 -9.32 14.40
N PHE A 246 15.16 -9.70 13.29
CA PHE A 246 13.86 -9.15 12.90
C PHE A 246 12.81 -9.49 13.95
N SER A 247 12.17 -8.48 14.57
CA SER A 247 11.25 -8.67 15.69
C SER A 247 9.87 -8.00 15.48
N HIS A 248 9.66 -7.25 14.38
CA HIS A 248 8.37 -6.61 14.13
C HIS A 248 7.24 -7.63 13.99
N SER A 249 6.21 -7.50 14.83
CA SER A 249 5.02 -8.36 14.82
C SER A 249 5.33 -9.88 14.90
N HIS A 250 6.47 -10.25 15.50
CA HIS A 250 6.92 -11.65 15.60
C HIS A 250 5.87 -12.57 16.23
N THR A 251 5.03 -12.03 17.13
CA THR A 251 3.93 -12.78 17.77
C THR A 251 2.88 -13.25 16.76
N HIS A 252 2.65 -12.51 15.67
CA HIS A 252 1.73 -12.90 14.61
C HIS A 252 2.29 -14.01 13.72
N TYR A 253 3.62 -14.03 13.53
CA TYR A 253 4.32 -14.91 12.57
C TYR A 253 5.08 -16.07 13.25
N ARG A 254 4.56 -16.56 14.38
CA ARG A 254 5.19 -17.67 15.12
C ARG A 254 5.38 -18.89 14.24
N ASN A 255 6.57 -19.48 14.30
CA ASN A 255 7.01 -20.59 13.48
C ASN A 255 6.91 -20.33 11.96
N GLY A 256 6.89 -19.08 11.56
CA GLY A 256 6.72 -18.69 10.16
C GLY A 256 7.77 -17.70 9.68
N THR A 257 7.75 -17.50 8.37
CA THR A 257 8.53 -16.48 7.69
C THR A 257 8.07 -15.09 8.10
N MET A 258 9.01 -14.20 8.32
CA MET A 258 8.78 -12.77 8.57
C MET A 258 9.45 -11.94 7.47
N MET A 259 8.79 -10.91 7.00
CA MET A 259 9.29 -10.07 5.93
C MET A 259 8.91 -8.60 6.12
N ALA A 260 9.76 -7.69 5.64
CA ALA A 260 9.46 -6.26 5.67
C ALA A 260 10.07 -5.52 4.48
N VAL A 261 9.52 -4.33 4.25
CA VAL A 261 10.15 -3.30 3.44
C VAL A 261 10.52 -2.15 4.34
N SER A 262 11.79 -1.86 4.45
CA SER A 262 12.27 -0.80 5.31
C SER A 262 13.43 -0.02 4.70
N LYS A 263 13.70 1.16 5.27
CA LYS A 263 14.89 1.96 4.98
C LYS A 263 15.35 2.70 6.23
N MET A 264 16.61 3.11 6.24
CA MET A 264 17.10 4.05 7.25
C MET A 264 16.55 5.45 6.98
N SER A 265 16.09 6.13 8.02
CA SER A 265 15.67 7.53 7.92
C SER A 265 16.83 8.45 7.56
N SER A 266 16.53 9.59 6.92
CA SER A 266 17.52 10.64 6.66
C SER A 266 18.16 11.08 7.98
N GLY A 267 19.45 10.78 8.16
CA GLY A 267 20.19 11.02 9.41
C GLY A 267 20.37 9.79 10.30
N GLY A 268 19.99 8.59 9.85
CA GLY A 268 20.31 7.32 10.52
C GLY A 268 19.69 7.12 11.90
N LYS A 269 18.68 7.91 12.28
CA LYS A 269 18.16 7.94 13.67
C LYS A 269 17.13 6.87 13.97
N HIS A 270 16.38 6.41 12.97
CA HIS A 270 15.37 5.36 13.12
C HIS A 270 15.14 4.67 11.79
N ARG A 271 14.64 3.45 11.87
CA ARG A 271 14.22 2.66 10.72
C ARG A 271 12.81 3.04 10.33
N ASP A 272 12.61 3.33 9.05
CA ASP A 272 11.29 3.63 8.48
C ASP A 272 10.76 2.37 7.80
N VAL A 273 9.67 1.80 8.31
CA VAL A 273 9.06 0.57 7.80
C VAL A 273 7.85 0.92 6.96
N LEU A 274 7.84 0.51 5.69
CA LEU A 274 6.75 0.73 4.74
C LEU A 274 5.71 -0.38 4.80
N ALA A 275 6.17 -1.63 4.90
CA ALA A 275 5.32 -2.80 4.90
C ALA A 275 5.93 -3.90 5.78
N VAL A 276 5.06 -4.69 6.41
CA VAL A 276 5.42 -5.86 7.22
C VAL A 276 4.49 -7.00 6.86
N GLY A 277 5.02 -8.21 6.78
CA GLY A 277 4.26 -9.41 6.46
C GLY A 277 4.92 -10.69 6.93
N GLY A 278 4.31 -11.80 6.58
CA GLY A 278 4.85 -13.12 6.89
C GLY A 278 3.80 -14.21 6.87
N ARG A 279 4.24 -15.42 7.25
CA ARG A 279 3.38 -16.60 7.41
C ARG A 279 2.78 -16.62 8.82
N TYR A 280 1.45 -16.76 8.92
CA TYR A 280 0.71 -16.69 10.19
C TYR A 280 -0.19 -17.92 10.44
N ASP A 281 0.29 -19.11 10.08
CA ASP A 281 -0.43 -20.40 10.23
C ASP A 281 -0.83 -20.66 11.70
N GLU A 282 0.08 -20.35 12.64
CA GLU A 282 -0.16 -20.51 14.07
C GLU A 282 -1.27 -19.58 14.56
N LEU A 283 -1.37 -18.37 14.02
CA LEU A 283 -2.45 -17.44 14.33
C LEU A 283 -3.81 -17.99 13.86
N LEU A 284 -3.87 -18.56 12.66
CA LEU A 284 -5.07 -19.23 12.15
C LEU A 284 -5.47 -20.41 13.03
N ARG A 285 -4.50 -21.24 13.43
CA ARG A 285 -4.72 -22.39 14.30
C ARG A 285 -5.29 -21.96 15.66
N ARG A 286 -4.78 -20.91 16.27
CA ARG A 286 -5.22 -20.38 17.57
C ARG A 286 -6.65 -19.82 17.52
N PHE A 287 -7.06 -19.24 16.41
CA PHE A 287 -8.44 -18.75 16.24
C PHE A 287 -9.44 -19.81 15.76
N SER A 288 -8.96 -20.99 15.38
CA SER A 288 -9.82 -22.11 14.98
C SER A 288 -10.52 -22.70 16.19
N TYR A 289 -11.83 -22.94 16.08
CA TYR A 289 -12.56 -23.69 17.10
C TYR A 289 -12.40 -25.20 16.84
N PRO A 290 -12.12 -26.01 17.87
CA PRO A 290 -12.24 -27.45 17.74
C PRO A 290 -13.70 -27.81 17.45
N ARG A 291 -14.01 -28.28 16.25
CA ARG A 291 -15.32 -28.86 15.95
C ARG A 291 -15.29 -30.31 16.38
N ILE A 292 -16.21 -30.68 17.28
CA ILE A 292 -16.37 -32.07 17.72
C ILE A 292 -16.74 -32.91 16.49
N GLY A 293 -15.91 -33.90 16.16
CA GLY A 293 -16.18 -34.88 15.09
C GLY A 293 -15.73 -34.54 13.68
N SER A 294 -14.98 -33.41 13.45
CA SER A 294 -14.35 -33.13 12.16
C SER A 294 -12.87 -32.87 12.35
N SER A 295 -12.01 -33.57 11.60
CA SER A 295 -10.64 -33.14 11.37
C SER A 295 -10.71 -31.84 10.56
N GLN A 296 -10.42 -30.69 11.17
CA GLN A 296 -10.23 -29.47 10.37
C GLN A 296 -8.92 -29.65 9.58
N GLU A 297 -9.02 -29.58 8.26
CA GLU A 297 -7.83 -29.49 7.42
C GLU A 297 -7.02 -28.25 7.81
N PRO A 298 -5.69 -28.37 7.89
CA PRO A 298 -4.83 -27.25 8.20
C PRO A 298 -5.00 -26.15 7.17
N ARG A 299 -4.89 -24.91 7.61
CA ARG A 299 -4.92 -23.72 6.75
C ARG A 299 -3.63 -22.96 6.93
N HIS A 300 -3.11 -22.52 5.83
CA HIS A 300 -1.88 -21.76 5.77
C HIS A 300 -2.16 -20.36 5.29
N GLY A 301 -1.64 -19.37 5.99
CA GLY A 301 -1.87 -17.96 5.69
C GLY A 301 -0.57 -17.19 5.56
N VAL A 302 -0.43 -16.45 4.48
CA VAL A 302 0.66 -15.49 4.28
C VAL A 302 0.07 -14.14 3.96
N GLY A 303 0.53 -13.09 4.62
CA GLY A 303 -0.02 -11.76 4.43
C GLY A 303 0.99 -10.64 4.48
N LEU A 304 0.54 -9.49 4.02
CA LEU A 304 1.29 -8.24 3.98
C LEU A 304 0.41 -7.10 4.45
N GLN A 305 0.93 -6.26 5.33
CA GLN A 305 0.31 -5.00 5.73
C GLN A 305 1.19 -3.83 5.30
N ILE A 306 0.58 -2.80 4.72
CA ILE A 306 1.23 -1.66 4.08
C ILE A 306 0.77 -0.37 4.74
N ALA A 307 1.73 0.50 5.08
CA ALA A 307 1.47 1.84 5.60
C ALA A 307 1.14 2.82 4.45
N VAL A 308 -0.12 2.85 4.01
CA VAL A 308 -0.59 3.67 2.87
C VAL A 308 -0.24 5.14 3.02
N GLY A 309 -0.30 5.69 4.24
CA GLY A 309 0.06 7.08 4.50
C GLY A 309 1.51 7.42 4.12
N LYS A 310 2.45 6.46 4.20
CA LYS A 310 3.83 6.65 3.76
C LYS A 310 3.95 6.69 2.24
N MET A 311 3.22 5.81 1.54
CA MET A 311 3.12 5.84 0.08
C MET A 311 2.55 7.18 -0.43
N VAL A 312 1.48 7.65 0.21
CA VAL A 312 0.87 8.96 -0.13
C VAL A 312 1.87 10.10 0.02
N LYS A 313 2.64 10.12 1.11
CA LYS A 313 3.69 11.13 1.32
C LYS A 313 4.80 11.05 0.27
N ALA A 314 5.21 9.85 -0.12
CA ALA A 314 6.22 9.63 -1.17
C ALA A 314 5.74 10.15 -2.52
N VAL A 315 4.50 9.81 -2.93
CA VAL A 315 3.90 10.32 -4.17
C VAL A 315 3.75 11.84 -4.14
N ALA A 316 3.33 12.42 -3.02
CA ALA A 316 3.20 13.88 -2.90
C ALA A 316 4.54 14.59 -3.10
N ARG A 317 5.63 14.08 -2.51
CA ARG A 317 6.99 14.62 -2.72
C ARG A 317 7.43 14.48 -4.18
N TYR A 318 7.17 13.33 -4.79
CA TYR A 318 7.44 13.10 -6.21
C TYR A 318 6.71 14.12 -7.10
N GLN A 319 5.43 14.37 -6.85
CA GLN A 319 4.64 15.35 -7.60
C GLN A 319 5.20 16.77 -7.48
N GLN A 320 5.53 17.20 -6.25
CA GLN A 320 6.12 18.54 -6.02
C GLN A 320 7.38 18.80 -6.86
N SER A 321 8.22 17.77 -7.04
CA SER A 321 9.48 17.89 -7.79
C SER A 321 9.32 17.68 -9.30
N HIS A 322 8.36 16.91 -9.77
CA HIS A 322 8.25 16.48 -11.18
C HIS A 322 7.19 17.23 -11.96
N VAL A 323 6.05 17.59 -11.37
CA VAL A 323 4.99 18.34 -12.09
C VAL A 323 5.50 19.63 -12.72
N PRO A 324 6.33 20.48 -12.07
CA PRO A 324 6.89 21.66 -12.71
C PRO A 324 7.71 21.32 -13.97
N ARG A 325 8.47 20.22 -13.95
CA ARG A 325 9.25 19.76 -15.10
C ARG A 325 8.37 19.27 -16.24
N PHE A 326 7.29 18.54 -15.92
CA PHE A 326 6.34 18.06 -16.92
C PHE A 326 5.59 19.20 -17.62
N LEU A 327 5.27 20.26 -16.88
CA LEU A 327 4.64 21.46 -17.43
C LEU A 327 5.60 22.35 -18.24
N GLY A 328 6.92 22.22 -18.04
CA GLY A 328 7.95 22.90 -18.80
C GLY A 328 8.27 22.26 -20.15
N ARG A 329 7.69 21.11 -20.49
CA ARG A 329 7.88 20.41 -21.77
C ARG A 329 7.22 21.15 -22.94
N PRO A 330 7.56 20.77 -24.19
CA PRO A 330 6.83 21.24 -25.37
C PRO A 330 5.32 21.04 -25.19
N GLU A 331 4.52 21.91 -25.78
CA GLU A 331 3.07 21.97 -25.56
C GLU A 331 2.35 20.63 -25.68
N GLN A 332 2.70 19.83 -26.68
CA GLN A 332 2.09 18.55 -26.96
C GLN A 332 2.44 17.44 -25.95
N GLU A 333 3.50 17.63 -25.15
CA GLU A 333 4.01 16.68 -24.15
C GLU A 333 3.72 17.14 -22.70
N ARG A 334 3.04 18.27 -22.52
CA ARG A 334 2.74 18.78 -21.20
C ARG A 334 1.75 17.88 -20.48
N THR A 335 2.02 17.62 -19.22
CA THR A 335 1.18 16.76 -18.38
C THR A 335 1.32 17.14 -16.92
N LEU A 336 0.33 16.77 -16.13
CA LEU A 336 0.40 16.73 -14.65
C LEU A 336 0.92 15.37 -14.16
N GLY A 337 1.05 14.40 -15.06
CA GLY A 337 1.40 13.01 -14.73
C GLY A 337 0.22 12.20 -14.20
N PRO A 338 0.31 10.85 -14.25
CA PRO A 338 -0.79 9.96 -13.88
C PRO A 338 -1.04 9.90 -12.37
N TRP A 339 -0.08 10.33 -11.57
CA TRP A 339 -0.17 10.33 -10.10
C TRP A 339 -0.80 11.60 -9.52
N THR A 340 -1.02 12.62 -10.34
CA THR A 340 -1.68 13.85 -9.90
C THR A 340 -3.17 13.60 -9.70
N PRO A 341 -3.72 13.87 -8.50
CA PRO A 341 -5.15 13.74 -8.27
C PRO A 341 -5.89 14.73 -9.18
N ARG A 342 -6.94 14.24 -9.81
CA ARG A 342 -7.86 15.05 -10.61
C ARG A 342 -9.21 15.07 -9.91
N ARG A 343 -9.77 16.26 -9.71
CA ARG A 343 -11.10 16.41 -9.20
C ARG A 343 -12.11 15.90 -10.24
N CYS A 344 -11.99 16.40 -11.46
CA CYS A 344 -12.74 15.95 -12.63
C CYS A 344 -11.92 16.23 -13.90
N GLU A 345 -12.40 15.78 -15.06
CA GLU A 345 -11.74 16.05 -16.35
C GLU A 345 -12.16 17.42 -16.90
N CYS A 346 -13.42 17.79 -16.72
CA CYS A 346 -14.01 19.02 -17.24
C CYS A 346 -14.64 19.85 -16.13
N TYR A 347 -14.48 21.17 -16.19
CA TYR A 347 -15.21 22.12 -15.34
C TYR A 347 -16.00 23.09 -16.21
N ILE A 348 -17.28 23.27 -15.89
CA ILE A 348 -18.22 24.09 -16.69
C ILE A 348 -18.49 25.37 -15.95
N ALA A 349 -18.15 26.51 -16.54
CA ALA A 349 -18.34 27.82 -15.95
C ALA A 349 -18.97 28.84 -16.95
N SER A 350 -19.40 29.94 -16.43
CA SER A 350 -19.90 31.08 -17.23
C SER A 350 -19.49 32.37 -16.56
N SER A 351 -19.20 33.40 -17.35
CA SER A 351 -18.96 34.76 -16.86
C SER A 351 -20.25 35.59 -16.70
N GLN A 352 -21.39 35.02 -17.09
CA GLN A 352 -22.71 35.71 -17.08
C GLN A 352 -23.68 34.90 -16.20
N PRO A 353 -24.55 35.58 -15.44
CA PRO A 353 -25.60 34.92 -14.67
C PRO A 353 -26.69 34.34 -15.62
N GLY A 354 -27.56 33.47 -15.06
CA GLY A 354 -28.73 32.94 -15.77
C GLY A 354 -28.42 31.72 -16.68
N LEU A 355 -27.19 31.18 -16.70
CA LEU A 355 -26.82 30.06 -17.56
C LEU A 355 -26.77 28.71 -16.80
N LEU A 356 -27.33 28.63 -15.58
CA LEU A 356 -27.26 27.43 -14.75
C LEU A 356 -27.88 26.20 -15.43
N GLU A 357 -29.08 26.34 -16.02
CA GLU A 357 -29.75 25.24 -16.73
C GLU A 357 -28.91 24.71 -17.89
N SER A 358 -28.31 25.63 -18.68
CA SER A 358 -27.42 25.24 -19.78
C SER A 358 -26.17 24.52 -19.28
N LYS A 359 -25.56 24.95 -18.15
CA LYS A 359 -24.43 24.25 -17.50
C LYS A 359 -24.86 22.86 -17.06
N ILE A 360 -26.00 22.69 -16.43
CA ILE A 360 -26.55 21.41 -15.99
C ILE A 360 -26.78 20.48 -17.20
N GLN A 361 -27.35 20.97 -18.30
CA GLN A 361 -27.54 20.13 -19.50
C GLN A 361 -26.24 19.60 -20.09
N ILE A 362 -25.21 20.45 -20.19
CA ILE A 362 -23.89 20.02 -20.66
C ILE A 362 -23.29 19.01 -19.69
N CYS A 363 -23.34 19.29 -18.39
CA CYS A 363 -22.82 18.41 -17.38
C CYS A 363 -23.45 17.01 -17.42
N LYS A 364 -24.79 16.97 -17.53
CA LYS A 364 -25.56 15.72 -17.72
C LYS A 364 -25.13 14.97 -18.98
N THR A 365 -24.93 15.66 -20.09
CA THR A 365 -24.47 15.05 -21.36
C THR A 365 -23.08 14.46 -21.20
N LEU A 366 -22.14 15.15 -20.54
CA LEU A 366 -20.80 14.66 -20.27
C LEU A 366 -20.82 13.42 -19.38
N TRP A 367 -21.58 13.43 -18.28
CA TRP A 367 -21.74 12.27 -17.39
C TRP A 367 -22.32 11.06 -18.11
N SER A 368 -23.36 11.25 -18.95
CA SER A 368 -23.97 10.16 -19.74
C SER A 368 -22.98 9.51 -20.72
N ASN A 369 -21.93 10.23 -21.10
CA ASN A 369 -20.87 9.77 -22.00
C ASN A 369 -19.58 9.35 -21.24
N GLY A 370 -19.65 9.17 -19.91
CA GLY A 370 -18.54 8.70 -19.09
C GLY A 370 -17.41 9.71 -18.88
N ILE A 371 -17.66 11.00 -19.16
CA ILE A 371 -16.70 12.08 -18.90
C ILE A 371 -17.00 12.68 -17.52
N SER A 372 -15.96 12.68 -16.64
CA SER A 372 -16.06 13.28 -15.32
C SER A 372 -16.10 14.80 -15.44
N ALA A 373 -17.18 15.42 -14.96
CA ALA A 373 -17.39 16.85 -15.05
C ALA A 373 -18.01 17.41 -13.77
N ASP A 374 -17.72 18.68 -13.49
CA ASP A 374 -18.34 19.48 -12.44
C ASP A 374 -18.69 20.86 -13.00
N LEU A 375 -19.55 21.59 -12.29
CA LEU A 375 -20.04 22.88 -12.77
C LEU A 375 -20.03 23.95 -11.68
N GLN A 376 -19.87 25.19 -12.10
CA GLN A 376 -20.04 26.38 -11.27
C GLN A 376 -21.53 26.62 -11.01
N TYR A 377 -21.99 26.47 -9.77
CA TYR A 377 -23.37 26.67 -9.39
C TYR A 377 -23.74 28.15 -9.39
N GLU A 378 -22.91 28.99 -8.80
CA GLU A 378 -23.09 30.42 -8.73
C GLU A 378 -22.10 31.16 -9.62
N CYS A 379 -22.51 32.20 -10.28
CA CYS A 379 -21.62 33.09 -10.98
C CYS A 379 -21.36 34.29 -10.06
N ALA A 380 -20.16 34.31 -9.45
CA ALA A 380 -19.73 35.48 -8.71
C ALA A 380 -19.54 36.65 -9.68
N ALA A 381 -20.29 37.73 -9.49
CA ALA A 381 -20.17 38.91 -10.32
C ALA A 381 -18.74 39.46 -10.24
N GLY A 382 -17.98 39.40 -11.36
CA GLY A 382 -16.62 39.90 -11.44
C GLY A 382 -15.52 38.86 -11.30
N GLU A 383 -15.83 37.56 -11.18
CA GLU A 383 -14.78 36.50 -11.17
C GLU A 383 -14.18 36.41 -12.57
N SER A 384 -12.87 36.69 -12.66
CA SER A 384 -12.18 36.64 -13.94
C SER A 384 -11.98 35.18 -14.40
N PRO A 385 -12.09 34.90 -15.72
CA PRO A 385 -11.81 33.58 -16.25
C PRO A 385 -10.39 33.05 -15.90
N GLU A 386 -9.46 33.94 -15.59
CA GLU A 386 -8.09 33.59 -15.21
C GLU A 386 -8.01 32.96 -13.82
N VAL A 387 -8.81 33.46 -12.86
CA VAL A 387 -8.93 32.87 -11.53
C VAL A 387 -9.48 31.45 -11.64
N THR A 388 -10.53 31.28 -12.44
CA THR A 388 -11.11 29.95 -12.70
C THR A 388 -10.11 28.99 -13.33
N VAL A 389 -9.27 29.45 -14.28
CA VAL A 389 -8.22 28.62 -14.89
C VAL A 389 -7.14 28.23 -13.87
N SER A 390 -6.74 29.15 -12.98
CA SER A 390 -5.75 28.85 -11.93
C SER A 390 -6.29 27.83 -10.94
N THR A 391 -7.55 27.90 -10.56
CA THR A 391 -8.25 26.93 -9.70
C THR A 391 -8.33 25.56 -10.38
N CYS A 392 -8.76 25.52 -11.65
CA CYS A 392 -8.79 24.29 -12.45
C CYS A 392 -7.42 23.60 -12.48
N ARG A 393 -6.35 24.37 -12.65
CA ARG A 393 -4.99 23.83 -12.67
C ARG A 393 -4.55 23.26 -11.31
N ALA A 394 -4.88 23.95 -10.22
CA ALA A 394 -4.59 23.49 -8.86
C ALA A 394 -5.34 22.19 -8.52
N GLU A 395 -6.55 22.02 -9.02
CA GLU A 395 -7.38 20.83 -8.82
C GLU A 395 -7.14 19.71 -9.85
N GLY A 396 -6.19 19.89 -10.77
CA GLY A 396 -5.83 18.89 -11.78
C GLY A 396 -6.88 18.74 -12.91
N ILE A 397 -7.78 19.71 -13.08
CA ILE A 397 -8.80 19.72 -14.13
C ILE A 397 -8.15 19.97 -15.48
N LEU A 398 -8.54 19.21 -16.51
CA LEU A 398 -7.92 19.27 -17.83
C LEU A 398 -8.55 20.34 -18.74
N PHE A 399 -9.87 20.46 -18.68
CA PHE A 399 -10.65 21.30 -19.59
C PHE A 399 -11.59 22.23 -18.82
N LEU A 400 -11.51 23.52 -19.13
CA LEU A 400 -12.49 24.52 -18.68
C LEU A 400 -13.42 24.84 -19.84
N ILE A 401 -14.72 24.59 -19.65
CA ILE A 401 -15.78 24.85 -20.63
C ILE A 401 -16.49 26.14 -20.23
N LEU A 402 -16.36 27.18 -21.04
CA LEU A 402 -16.92 28.48 -20.79
C LEU A 402 -18.16 28.69 -21.68
N LEU A 403 -19.31 28.89 -21.02
CA LEU A 403 -20.56 29.23 -21.69
C LEU A 403 -20.73 30.75 -21.83
N ARG A 404 -21.34 31.17 -22.97
CA ARG A 404 -21.77 32.52 -23.23
C ARG A 404 -23.26 32.49 -23.57
N ALA A 405 -23.96 33.57 -23.22
CA ALA A 405 -25.36 33.76 -23.60
C ALA A 405 -25.49 33.88 -25.13
N HIS A 406 -26.56 33.36 -25.67
CA HIS A 406 -26.94 33.50 -27.08
C HIS A 406 -25.97 32.89 -28.11
N THR A 407 -25.11 31.93 -27.70
CA THR A 407 -24.22 31.21 -28.60
C THR A 407 -24.50 29.71 -28.59
N SER A 408 -24.49 29.08 -29.77
CA SER A 408 -24.59 27.64 -29.94
C SER A 408 -23.24 26.93 -29.72
N ALA A 409 -22.15 27.69 -29.70
CA ALA A 409 -20.80 27.20 -29.44
C ALA A 409 -20.37 27.49 -28.01
N VAL A 410 -19.51 26.62 -27.50
CA VAL A 410 -18.85 26.78 -26.19
C VAL A 410 -17.35 26.95 -26.38
N LYS A 411 -16.73 27.74 -25.50
CA LYS A 411 -15.30 27.94 -25.51
C LYS A 411 -14.65 26.93 -24.59
N VAL A 412 -13.83 26.04 -25.11
CA VAL A 412 -13.07 25.04 -24.34
C VAL A 412 -11.63 25.52 -24.20
N LYS A 413 -11.16 25.69 -22.95
CA LYS A 413 -9.76 25.98 -22.63
C LYS A 413 -9.09 24.73 -22.13
N GLU A 414 -8.02 24.31 -22.76
CA GLU A 414 -7.12 23.28 -22.26
C GLU A 414 -6.20 23.89 -21.20
N VAL A 415 -6.35 23.46 -19.95
CA VAL A 415 -5.65 24.09 -18.80
C VAL A 415 -4.15 23.86 -18.82
N ILE A 416 -3.69 22.72 -19.37
CA ILE A 416 -2.27 22.31 -19.41
C ILE A 416 -1.54 22.96 -20.58
N THR A 417 -2.09 22.89 -21.80
CA THR A 417 -1.49 23.43 -23.02
C THR A 417 -1.73 24.92 -23.15
N ARG A 418 -2.75 25.47 -22.49
CA ARG A 418 -3.24 26.86 -22.56
C ARG A 418 -3.83 27.21 -23.92
N THR A 419 -4.26 26.21 -24.70
CA THR A 419 -4.96 26.40 -25.96
C THR A 419 -6.44 26.61 -25.75
N GLU A 420 -7.06 27.33 -26.66
CA GLU A 420 -8.50 27.63 -26.63
C GLU A 420 -9.14 27.16 -27.94
N HIS A 421 -10.28 26.55 -27.83
CA HIS A 421 -11.05 26.00 -28.95
C HIS A 421 -12.50 26.48 -28.85
N GLU A 422 -13.08 26.82 -29.97
CA GLU A 422 -14.52 27.09 -30.06
C GLU A 422 -15.21 25.85 -30.65
N VAL A 423 -16.11 25.23 -29.92
CA VAL A 423 -16.69 23.92 -30.25
C VAL A 423 -18.22 24.02 -30.21
N ALA A 424 -18.87 23.52 -31.26
CA ALA A 424 -20.34 23.41 -31.26
C ALA A 424 -20.80 22.45 -30.17
N ARG A 425 -21.96 22.72 -29.52
CA ARG A 425 -22.45 21.89 -28.40
C ARG A 425 -22.68 20.43 -28.80
N GLU A 426 -23.12 20.16 -30.02
CA GLU A 426 -23.35 18.82 -30.54
C GLU A 426 -22.05 17.99 -30.69
N GLY A 427 -20.94 18.64 -31.03
CA GLY A 427 -19.64 18.02 -31.18
C GLY A 427 -18.77 17.98 -29.91
N LEU A 428 -19.21 18.59 -28.81
CA LEU A 428 -18.43 18.80 -27.62
C LEU A 428 -17.94 17.48 -26.99
N THR A 429 -18.82 16.50 -26.90
CA THR A 429 -18.52 15.20 -26.28
C THR A 429 -17.41 14.46 -27.03
N THR A 430 -17.53 14.37 -28.36
CA THR A 430 -16.55 13.70 -29.22
C THR A 430 -15.19 14.40 -29.14
N PHE A 431 -15.20 15.75 -29.20
CA PHE A 431 -13.99 16.55 -29.04
C PHE A 431 -13.27 16.28 -27.73
N LEU A 432 -14.01 16.27 -26.60
CA LEU A 432 -13.44 16.05 -25.28
C LEU A 432 -12.94 14.61 -25.12
N GLN A 433 -13.66 13.59 -25.60
CA GLN A 433 -13.24 12.20 -25.55
C GLN A 433 -11.89 12.00 -26.26
N ASP A 434 -11.72 12.56 -27.45
CA ASP A 434 -10.47 12.47 -28.20
C ASP A 434 -9.31 13.15 -27.46
N ARG A 435 -9.53 14.36 -26.94
CA ARG A 435 -8.52 15.13 -26.21
C ARG A 435 -8.15 14.46 -24.86
N ILE A 436 -9.11 13.94 -24.13
CA ILE A 436 -8.89 13.19 -22.89
C ILE A 436 -8.08 11.93 -23.17
N ALA A 437 -8.42 11.17 -24.22
CA ALA A 437 -7.68 9.98 -24.61
C ALA A 437 -6.21 10.31 -24.99
N ARG A 438 -6.00 11.41 -25.70
CA ARG A 438 -4.65 11.92 -26.01
C ARG A 438 -3.88 12.26 -24.73
N GLN A 439 -4.48 13.02 -23.82
CA GLN A 439 -3.82 13.42 -22.57
C GLN A 439 -3.44 12.20 -21.72
N ARG A 440 -4.32 11.20 -21.63
CA ARG A 440 -4.06 9.95 -20.90
C ARG A 440 -2.85 9.20 -21.47
N ARG A 441 -2.67 9.18 -22.80
CA ARG A 441 -1.47 8.59 -23.44
C ARG A 441 -0.20 9.35 -23.06
N VAL A 442 -0.23 10.68 -23.09
CA VAL A 442 0.92 11.51 -22.70
C VAL A 442 1.28 11.28 -21.22
N ASP A 443 0.27 11.19 -20.34
CA ASP A 443 0.46 10.89 -18.92
C ASP A 443 1.19 9.56 -18.73
N GLN A 444 0.75 8.50 -19.43
CA GLN A 444 1.35 7.16 -19.36
C GLN A 444 2.79 7.14 -19.87
N MET A 445 3.08 7.76 -21.01
CA MET A 445 4.43 7.83 -21.58
C MET A 445 5.42 8.58 -20.68
N THR A 446 4.94 9.50 -19.86
CA THR A 446 5.79 10.35 -19.01
C THR A 446 6.43 9.58 -17.85
N VAL A 447 5.89 8.45 -17.45
CA VAL A 447 6.34 7.69 -16.25
C VAL A 447 7.16 6.45 -16.61
N GLY A 448 7.31 6.11 -17.89
CA GLY A 448 8.01 4.88 -18.29
C GLY A 448 7.28 3.58 -17.89
N VAL A 449 6.07 3.69 -17.35
CA VAL A 449 5.21 2.54 -17.05
C VAL A 449 4.59 2.09 -18.37
N ARG A 450 4.91 0.89 -18.82
CA ARG A 450 4.21 0.26 -19.95
C ARG A 450 2.70 0.28 -19.66
N PRO A 451 1.85 0.76 -20.60
CA PRO A 451 0.40 0.63 -20.45
C PRO A 451 0.06 -0.84 -20.24
N ARG A 452 -0.72 -1.19 -19.23
CA ARG A 452 -1.28 -2.54 -19.13
C ARG A 452 -2.17 -2.74 -20.35
N GLU A 453 -2.02 -3.87 -21.06
CA GLU A 453 -2.77 -4.18 -22.28
C GLU A 453 -4.29 -4.15 -22.10
N SER A 454 -4.80 -4.26 -20.87
CA SER A 454 -6.23 -4.17 -20.55
C SER A 454 -6.88 -2.82 -20.91
N ASP A 455 -6.12 -1.71 -20.91
CA ASP A 455 -6.67 -0.41 -21.29
C ASP A 455 -6.75 -0.24 -22.81
N THR A 456 -5.91 -0.94 -23.55
CA THR A 456 -5.90 -0.93 -25.02
C THR A 456 -7.02 -1.81 -25.59
N GLN A 457 -7.38 -2.91 -24.95
CA GLN A 457 -8.47 -3.80 -25.40
C GLN A 457 -9.87 -3.22 -25.16
N ARG A 458 -10.10 -2.46 -24.09
CA ARG A 458 -11.40 -1.78 -23.85
C ARG A 458 -11.68 -0.69 -24.88
N LEU A 459 -10.65 -0.05 -25.42
CA LEU A 459 -10.81 0.97 -26.49
C LEU A 459 -11.00 0.31 -27.86
N SER A 460 -10.42 -0.86 -28.14
CA SER A 460 -10.58 -1.57 -29.43
C SER A 460 -11.92 -2.28 -29.59
N THR A 461 -12.54 -2.72 -28.47
CA THR A 461 -13.89 -3.32 -28.49
C THR A 461 -15.00 -2.28 -28.66
N SER A 462 -14.79 -1.05 -28.20
CA SER A 462 -15.75 0.06 -28.43
C SER A 462 -15.77 0.55 -29.89
N LEU A 463 -14.67 0.38 -30.63
CA LEU A 463 -14.58 0.81 -32.04
C LEU A 463 -14.98 -0.27 -33.05
N LYS A 464 -15.14 -1.54 -32.65
CA LYS A 464 -15.55 -2.65 -33.54
C LYS A 464 -17.01 -3.05 -33.44
N GLY A 465 -17.81 -2.41 -32.57
CA GLY A 465 -19.23 -2.68 -32.37
C GLY A 465 -20.19 -1.98 -33.33
N GLY A 466 -19.72 -1.29 -34.35
CA GLY A 466 -20.56 -0.56 -35.28
C GLY A 466 -20.24 -0.91 -36.72
N TYR A 467 -20.68 -2.06 -37.22
CA TYR A 467 -21.01 -2.34 -38.62
C TYR A 467 -21.16 -3.87 -38.82
N HIS A 468 -22.34 -4.37 -38.66
CA HIS A 468 -22.92 -5.40 -39.48
C HIS A 468 -24.43 -5.37 -39.31
N SER A 469 -25.05 -4.57 -40.15
CA SER A 469 -26.47 -4.70 -40.48
C SER A 469 -26.67 -5.85 -41.47
N ASN A 470 -27.69 -6.66 -41.21
CA ASN A 470 -28.55 -7.37 -42.10
C ASN A 470 -28.15 -7.49 -43.58
N ILE A 471 -28.04 -8.71 -44.07
CA ILE A 471 -28.72 -9.20 -45.29
C ILE A 471 -28.68 -10.74 -45.29
N LYS A 472 -29.82 -11.30 -45.18
CA LYS A 472 -30.53 -12.51 -45.57
C LYS A 472 -31.01 -13.37 -44.42
#